data_4a406aa1737d2660645abb1e43599210
#
_entry.id   4a406aa1737d2660645abb1e43599210
#
_cell.length_a   1.000
_cell.length_b   1.000
_cell.length_c   1.000
_cell.angle_alpha   90.00
_cell.angle_beta   90.00
_cell.angle_gamma   90.00
#
_symmetry.space_group_name_H-M   'P 1'
#
loop_
_entity.id
_entity.type
_entity.pdbx_description
1 polymer ?
#
loop_
_entity_poly.entity_id
_entity_poly.type
_entity_poly.pdbx_seq_one_letter_code
_entity_poly.pdbx_strand_id
1 'polypeptide(L)'
;MRKLVLLVLLAVSLCGASAVQGKTAYLSEDELKVEAERGFGEILDLWRDARYDELYYRTLAGGKQTKEGFVGRLAAAPCRPVCCWEKLQEVRVTVKSEDSVVIRAKVGLEESSGSTSTKTRDFKLAKEDGLWRISQADILSLSGAAKAKKKANRTTRKRKVYYY
;
A
#
# COMPACT_ATOMS: atom_id res chain seq x y z
N MET A 1 46.40 40.99 -29.84
CA MET A 1 45.03 40.43 -30.00
C MET A 1 44.83 39.06 -29.38
N ARG A 2 45.78 38.12 -29.49
CA ARG A 2 45.64 36.75 -28.86
C ARG A 2 45.54 36.73 -27.33
N LYS A 3 46.20 37.66 -26.62
CA LYS A 3 46.18 37.72 -25.13
C LYS A 3 44.85 38.26 -24.58
N LEU A 4 44.12 39.07 -25.31
CA LEU A 4 42.83 39.64 -24.90
C LEU A 4 41.71 38.62 -25.00
N VAL A 5 41.76 37.72 -25.97
CA VAL A 5 40.77 36.64 -26.15
C VAL A 5 40.87 35.60 -25.04
N LEU A 6 42.10 35.34 -24.56
CA LEU A 6 42.35 34.37 -23.45
C LEU A 6 41.80 34.88 -22.12
N LEU A 7 41.82 36.19 -21.85
CA LEU A 7 41.29 36.81 -20.65
C LEU A 7 39.74 36.79 -20.60
N VAL A 8 39.09 36.93 -21.76
CA VAL A 8 37.63 36.88 -21.85
C VAL A 8 37.11 35.45 -21.65
N LEU A 9 37.85 34.44 -22.13
CA LEU A 9 37.44 33.03 -21.91
C LEU A 9 37.59 32.58 -20.45
N LEU A 10 38.50 33.17 -19.68
CA LEU A 10 38.67 32.83 -18.25
C LEU A 10 37.57 33.47 -17.38
N ALA A 11 36.99 34.59 -17.79
CA ALA A 11 35.96 35.29 -17.04
C ALA A 11 34.56 34.61 -17.13
N VAL A 12 34.31 33.81 -18.15
CA VAL A 12 33.01 33.13 -18.35
C VAL A 12 32.87 31.85 -17.51
N SER A 13 34.01 31.30 -17.01
CA SER A 13 33.97 30.05 -16.22
C SER A 13 33.58 30.21 -14.73
N LEU A 14 33.36 31.43 -14.26
CA LEU A 14 33.04 31.67 -12.83
C LEU A 14 31.54 31.95 -12.54
N CYS A 15 30.67 31.91 -13.53
CA CYS A 15 29.25 32.07 -13.34
C CYS A 15 28.55 30.72 -13.37
N GLY A 16 28.20 30.20 -12.16
CA GLY A 16 27.05 29.29 -12.06
C GLY A 16 27.25 27.94 -11.43
N ALA A 17 27.83 27.88 -10.25
CA ALA A 17 27.50 26.80 -9.35
C ALA A 17 26.47 27.35 -8.30
N SER A 18 25.29 27.71 -8.75
CA SER A 18 24.15 27.82 -7.86
C SER A 18 23.79 26.40 -7.41
N ALA A 19 24.37 25.94 -6.30
CA ALA A 19 23.90 24.77 -5.62
C ALA A 19 22.42 25.04 -5.24
N VAL A 20 21.51 24.47 -6.02
CA VAL A 20 20.12 24.33 -5.61
C VAL A 20 20.15 23.36 -4.44
N GLN A 21 20.31 23.90 -3.22
CA GLN A 21 20.01 23.19 -2.00
C GLN A 21 18.51 22.97 -2.02
N GLY A 22 18.08 21.83 -2.58
CA GLY A 22 16.75 21.32 -2.39
C GLY A 22 16.56 21.08 -0.90
N LYS A 23 15.98 22.06 -0.18
CA LYS A 23 15.38 21.79 1.12
C LYS A 23 14.36 20.69 0.87
N THR A 24 14.63 19.49 1.34
CA THR A 24 13.58 18.48 1.53
C THR A 24 12.57 19.11 2.48
N ALA A 25 11.49 19.64 1.90
CA ALA A 25 10.40 20.18 2.68
C ALA A 25 9.78 18.99 3.41
N TYR A 26 10.04 18.90 4.71
CA TYR A 26 9.35 17.93 5.57
C TYR A 26 7.86 18.27 5.51
N LEU A 27 7.06 17.31 5.10
CA LEU A 27 5.61 17.44 5.11
C LEU A 27 5.14 17.63 6.56
N SER A 28 4.19 18.51 6.77
CA SER A 28 3.51 18.62 8.05
C SER A 28 2.75 17.34 8.37
N GLU A 29 2.45 17.11 9.65
CA GLU A 29 1.69 15.91 10.06
C GLU A 29 0.34 15.83 9.34
N ASP A 30 -0.33 16.96 9.11
CA ASP A 30 -1.62 16.99 8.44
C ASP A 30 -1.50 16.71 6.93
N GLU A 31 -0.45 17.18 6.28
CA GLU A 31 -0.16 16.82 4.87
C GLU A 31 0.15 15.34 4.73
N LEU A 32 0.90 14.76 5.67
CA LEU A 32 1.16 13.31 5.71
C LEU A 32 -0.12 12.49 5.88
N LYS A 33 -1.06 12.94 6.72
CA LYS A 33 -2.35 12.28 6.89
C LYS A 33 -3.15 12.27 5.60
N VAL A 34 -3.25 13.42 4.93
CA VAL A 34 -3.97 13.56 3.66
C VAL A 34 -3.32 12.71 2.55
N GLU A 35 -1.99 12.74 2.47
CA GLU A 35 -1.24 11.94 1.49
C GLU A 35 -1.43 10.45 1.73
N ALA A 36 -1.36 9.98 2.97
CA ALA A 36 -1.54 8.57 3.32
C ALA A 36 -2.96 8.07 3.06
N GLU A 37 -3.98 8.87 3.39
CA GLU A 37 -5.38 8.56 3.10
C GLU A 37 -5.61 8.44 1.59
N ARG A 38 -5.10 9.39 0.80
CA ARG A 38 -5.15 9.34 -0.67
C ARG A 38 -4.45 8.07 -1.19
N GLY A 39 -3.23 7.79 -0.71
CA GLY A 39 -2.46 6.62 -1.12
C GLY A 39 -3.17 5.30 -0.79
N PHE A 40 -3.89 5.24 0.34
CA PHE A 40 -4.72 4.08 0.66
C PHE A 40 -5.94 3.98 -0.27
N GLY A 41 -6.58 5.10 -0.58
CA GLY A 41 -7.67 5.15 -1.56
C GLY A 41 -7.25 4.63 -2.94
N GLU A 42 -6.07 5.03 -3.43
CA GLU A 42 -5.49 4.55 -4.70
C GLU A 42 -5.23 3.03 -4.67
N ILE A 43 -4.74 2.49 -3.55
CA ILE A 43 -4.54 1.05 -3.38
C ILE A 43 -5.88 0.30 -3.52
N LEU A 44 -6.95 0.81 -2.90
CA LEU A 44 -8.28 0.23 -3.01
C LEU A 44 -8.85 0.34 -4.43
N ASP A 45 -8.56 1.43 -5.17
CA ASP A 45 -8.97 1.59 -6.57
C ASP A 45 -8.26 0.59 -7.47
N LEU A 46 -6.95 0.40 -7.34
CA LEU A 46 -6.20 -0.62 -8.09
C LEU A 46 -6.80 -2.02 -7.89
N TRP A 47 -7.20 -2.32 -6.66
CA TRP A 47 -7.83 -3.60 -6.37
C TRP A 47 -9.23 -3.72 -6.98
N ARG A 48 -10.08 -2.69 -6.85
CA ARG A 48 -11.43 -2.66 -7.44
C ARG A 48 -11.39 -2.84 -8.95
N ASP A 49 -10.46 -2.14 -9.61
CA ASP A 49 -10.34 -2.10 -11.06
C ASP A 49 -9.61 -3.33 -11.64
N ALA A 50 -9.34 -4.35 -10.79
CA ALA A 50 -8.63 -5.58 -11.14
C ALA A 50 -7.20 -5.36 -11.68
N ARG A 51 -6.57 -4.20 -11.37
CA ARG A 51 -5.18 -3.88 -11.73
C ARG A 51 -4.22 -4.53 -10.73
N TYR A 52 -4.31 -5.87 -10.60
CA TYR A 52 -3.62 -6.62 -9.55
C TYR A 52 -2.10 -6.61 -9.69
N ASP A 53 -1.58 -6.48 -10.92
CA ASP A 53 -0.15 -6.36 -11.17
C ASP A 53 0.41 -5.07 -10.57
N GLU A 54 -0.28 -3.96 -10.75
CA GLU A 54 0.08 -2.68 -10.19
C GLU A 54 -0.15 -2.64 -8.68
N LEU A 55 -1.23 -3.24 -8.21
CA LEU A 55 -1.50 -3.40 -6.79
C LEU A 55 -0.38 -4.19 -6.08
N TYR A 56 0.19 -5.22 -6.74
CA TYR A 56 1.33 -5.95 -6.15
C TYR A 56 2.49 -5.02 -5.83
N TYR A 57 2.81 -4.07 -6.71
CA TYR A 57 3.87 -3.07 -6.46
C TYR A 57 3.50 -2.01 -5.42
N ARG A 58 2.24 -1.92 -5.03
CA ARG A 58 1.76 -1.12 -3.89
C ARG A 58 1.67 -1.94 -2.60
N THR A 59 2.22 -3.16 -2.58
CA THR A 59 2.36 -3.97 -1.37
C THR A 59 3.81 -3.97 -0.88
N LEU A 60 3.97 -4.15 0.45
CA LEU A 60 5.28 -4.21 1.09
C LEU A 60 6.07 -5.43 0.60
N ALA A 61 7.36 -5.24 0.32
CA ALA A 61 8.26 -6.25 -0.26
C ALA A 61 8.47 -7.51 0.60
N GLY A 62 8.13 -7.49 1.89
CA GLY A 62 8.25 -8.64 2.80
C GLY A 62 7.14 -9.69 2.67
N GLY A 63 6.29 -9.59 1.66
CA GLY A 63 5.23 -10.55 1.42
C GLY A 63 5.77 -11.94 1.06
N LYS A 64 5.20 -12.99 1.68
CA LYS A 64 5.60 -14.39 1.43
C LYS A 64 5.14 -14.94 0.07
N GLN A 65 4.47 -14.13 -0.74
CA GLN A 65 3.88 -14.57 -2.00
C GLN A 65 4.59 -13.95 -3.20
N THR A 66 4.78 -14.76 -4.22
CA THR A 66 5.18 -14.27 -5.55
C THR A 66 4.06 -13.40 -6.14
N LYS A 67 4.39 -12.59 -7.14
CA LYS A 67 3.43 -11.74 -7.84
C LYS A 67 2.28 -12.57 -8.42
N GLU A 68 2.59 -13.65 -9.11
CA GLU A 68 1.61 -14.55 -9.74
C GLU A 68 0.69 -15.18 -8.69
N GLY A 69 1.26 -15.60 -7.56
CA GLY A 69 0.49 -16.16 -6.45
C GLY A 69 -0.45 -15.14 -5.79
N PHE A 70 -0.02 -13.90 -5.64
CA PHE A 70 -0.86 -12.83 -5.10
C PHE A 70 -1.98 -12.45 -6.07
N VAL A 71 -1.65 -12.22 -7.35
CA VAL A 71 -2.60 -11.88 -8.41
C VAL A 71 -3.65 -12.97 -8.57
N GLY A 72 -3.23 -14.25 -8.69
CA GLY A 72 -4.16 -15.37 -8.84
C GLY A 72 -5.13 -15.52 -7.66
N ARG A 73 -4.66 -15.23 -6.43
CA ARG A 73 -5.53 -15.27 -5.24
C ARG A 73 -6.53 -14.13 -5.19
N LEU A 74 -6.15 -12.92 -5.61
CA LEU A 74 -7.07 -11.79 -5.67
C LEU A 74 -8.08 -11.93 -6.80
N ALA A 75 -7.69 -12.43 -7.97
CA ALA A 75 -8.58 -12.69 -9.08
C ALA A 75 -9.68 -13.71 -8.72
N ALA A 76 -9.36 -14.69 -7.85
CA ALA A 76 -10.30 -15.69 -7.36
C ALA A 76 -11.02 -15.29 -6.06
N ALA A 77 -10.77 -14.08 -5.54
CA ALA A 77 -11.31 -13.66 -4.27
C ALA A 77 -12.79 -13.26 -4.38
N PRO A 78 -13.62 -13.58 -3.34
CA PRO A 78 -15.04 -13.29 -3.37
C PRO A 78 -15.39 -11.82 -3.17
N CYS A 79 -14.49 -11.01 -2.61
CA CYS A 79 -14.77 -9.62 -2.27
C CYS A 79 -13.79 -8.67 -2.95
N ARG A 80 -14.29 -7.50 -3.37
CA ARG A 80 -13.51 -6.36 -3.87
C ARG A 80 -14.05 -5.06 -3.28
N PRO A 81 -13.28 -3.96 -3.26
CA PRO A 81 -13.78 -2.67 -2.78
C PRO A 81 -14.96 -2.17 -3.61
N VAL A 82 -15.94 -1.57 -2.93
CA VAL A 82 -17.03 -0.84 -3.60
C VAL A 82 -16.51 0.44 -4.25
N CYS A 83 -17.35 1.06 -5.10
CA CYS A 83 -17.02 2.32 -5.77
C CYS A 83 -17.05 3.52 -4.81
N CYS A 84 -16.32 4.51 -5.22
CA CYS A 84 -16.51 5.92 -4.87
C CYS A 84 -16.30 6.19 -3.37
N TRP A 85 -17.16 7.00 -2.75
CA TRP A 85 -17.04 7.38 -1.34
C TRP A 85 -17.28 6.22 -0.36
N GLU A 86 -18.00 5.17 -0.76
CA GLU A 86 -18.30 4.02 0.09
C GLU A 86 -17.09 3.10 0.31
N LYS A 87 -16.07 3.17 -0.56
CA LYS A 87 -14.88 2.32 -0.44
C LYS A 87 -14.08 2.58 0.83
N LEU A 88 -14.08 3.84 1.31
CA LEU A 88 -13.27 4.27 2.45
C LEU A 88 -14.04 5.31 3.27
N GLN A 89 -14.40 4.95 4.49
CA GLN A 89 -15.23 5.76 5.39
C GLN A 89 -14.63 5.81 6.80
N GLU A 90 -15.03 6.79 7.60
CA GLU A 90 -14.64 6.94 9.00
C GLU A 90 -13.12 6.87 9.21
N VAL A 91 -12.38 7.55 8.33
CA VAL A 91 -10.92 7.49 8.29
C VAL A 91 -10.31 8.26 9.47
N ARG A 92 -9.38 7.60 10.17
CA ARG A 92 -8.52 8.22 11.19
C ARG A 92 -7.09 7.80 10.94
N VAL A 93 -6.23 8.76 10.64
CA VAL A 93 -4.81 8.52 10.37
C VAL A 93 -4.00 8.89 11.61
N THR A 94 -3.16 7.98 12.07
CA THR A 94 -2.18 8.20 13.13
C THR A 94 -0.79 8.12 12.51
N VAL A 95 -0.08 9.21 12.49
CA VAL A 95 1.31 9.28 12.02
C VAL A 95 2.23 8.65 13.07
N LYS A 96 3.10 7.75 12.66
CA LYS A 96 4.13 7.12 13.50
C LYS A 96 5.51 7.67 13.19
N SER A 97 5.77 7.92 11.91
CA SER A 97 6.96 8.61 11.37
C SER A 97 6.61 9.17 10.00
N GLU A 98 7.54 9.85 9.35
CA GLU A 98 7.37 10.36 7.98
C GLU A 98 7.05 9.27 6.96
N ASP A 99 7.52 8.04 7.22
CA ASP A 99 7.36 6.89 6.33
C ASP A 99 6.41 5.82 6.88
N SER A 100 5.70 6.08 7.99
CA SER A 100 4.84 5.07 8.61
C SER A 100 3.61 5.67 9.25
N VAL A 101 2.45 5.16 8.86
CA VAL A 101 1.16 5.54 9.43
C VAL A 101 0.31 4.32 9.78
N VAL A 102 -0.62 4.54 10.70
CA VAL A 102 -1.72 3.60 10.94
C VAL A 102 -3.02 4.28 10.56
N ILE A 103 -3.75 3.70 9.63
CA ILE A 103 -5.06 4.16 9.19
C ILE A 103 -6.14 3.23 9.78
N ARG A 104 -6.94 3.77 10.67
CA ARG A 104 -8.19 3.12 11.07
C ARG A 104 -9.28 3.57 10.12
N ALA A 105 -9.92 2.64 9.45
CA ALA A 105 -10.96 2.95 8.46
C ALA A 105 -11.99 1.84 8.34
N LYS A 106 -13.18 2.22 7.90
CA LYS A 106 -14.25 1.35 7.47
C LYS A 106 -14.18 1.20 5.96
N VAL A 107 -13.86 0.00 5.49
CA VAL A 107 -13.73 -0.34 4.07
C VAL A 107 -15.01 -1.01 3.61
N GLY A 108 -15.64 -0.46 2.58
CA GLY A 108 -16.78 -1.04 1.89
C GLY A 108 -16.32 -2.10 0.89
N LEU A 109 -16.97 -3.24 0.90
CA LEU A 109 -16.66 -4.39 0.06
C LEU A 109 -17.92 -4.89 -0.64
N GLU A 110 -17.80 -5.19 -1.93
CA GLU A 110 -18.80 -5.87 -2.74
C GLU A 110 -18.42 -7.35 -2.85
N GLU A 111 -19.36 -8.22 -2.62
CA GLU A 111 -19.19 -9.66 -2.81
C GLU A 111 -19.61 -10.08 -4.22
N SER A 112 -19.09 -11.22 -4.69
CA SER A 112 -19.47 -11.79 -6.00
C SER A 112 -20.96 -12.11 -6.11
N SER A 113 -21.67 -12.21 -4.99
CA SER A 113 -23.14 -12.35 -4.91
C SER A 113 -23.90 -11.05 -5.19
N GLY A 114 -23.21 -9.91 -5.31
CA GLY A 114 -23.82 -8.57 -5.41
C GLY A 114 -24.18 -7.95 -4.06
N SER A 115 -23.96 -8.65 -2.93
CA SER A 115 -24.14 -8.07 -1.61
C SER A 115 -22.97 -7.16 -1.23
N THR A 116 -23.26 -6.12 -0.44
CA THR A 116 -22.23 -5.23 0.10
C THR A 116 -22.04 -5.49 1.59
N SER A 117 -20.80 -5.38 2.04
CA SER A 117 -20.43 -5.50 3.45
C SER A 117 -19.40 -4.45 3.80
N THR A 118 -19.20 -4.20 5.09
CA THR A 118 -18.15 -3.26 5.55
C THR A 118 -17.24 -3.93 6.57
N LYS A 119 -15.95 -3.55 6.57
CA LYS A 119 -14.99 -4.01 7.57
C LYS A 119 -14.22 -2.82 8.14
N THR A 120 -14.31 -2.65 9.45
CA THR A 120 -13.53 -1.62 10.19
C THR A 120 -12.28 -2.28 10.76
N ARG A 121 -11.11 -1.73 10.40
CA ARG A 121 -9.80 -2.25 10.83
C ARG A 121 -8.76 -1.14 10.89
N ASP A 122 -7.65 -1.46 11.56
CA ASP A 122 -6.41 -0.70 11.50
C ASP A 122 -5.51 -1.29 10.40
N PHE A 123 -5.04 -0.42 9.51
CA PHE A 123 -4.13 -0.74 8.41
C PHE A 123 -2.80 -0.04 8.65
N LYS A 124 -1.72 -0.79 8.59
CA LYS A 124 -0.37 -0.22 8.64
C LYS A 124 0.12 0.04 7.24
N LEU A 125 0.43 1.29 6.94
CA LEU A 125 1.05 1.67 5.68
C LEU A 125 2.48 2.13 5.94
N ALA A 126 3.38 1.81 5.04
CA ALA A 126 4.73 2.33 5.00
C ALA A 126 4.98 3.01 3.66
N LYS A 127 5.78 4.08 3.66
CA LYS A 127 6.19 4.81 2.47
C LYS A 127 7.53 4.27 1.99
N GLU A 128 7.57 3.68 0.81
CA GLU A 128 8.77 3.19 0.15
C GLU A 128 8.83 3.79 -1.25
N ASP A 129 9.97 4.37 -1.62
CA ASP A 129 10.19 5.05 -2.91
C ASP A 129 9.14 6.14 -3.20
N GLY A 130 8.72 6.87 -2.16
CA GLY A 130 7.70 7.93 -2.28
C GLY A 130 6.26 7.42 -2.42
N LEU A 131 6.01 6.12 -2.37
CA LEU A 131 4.68 5.52 -2.51
C LEU A 131 4.23 4.83 -1.22
N TRP A 132 3.00 5.09 -0.81
CA TRP A 132 2.39 4.35 0.29
C TRP A 132 2.09 2.91 -0.11
N ARG A 133 2.51 1.97 0.73
CA ARG A 133 2.36 0.53 0.53
C ARG A 133 1.70 -0.11 1.74
N ILE A 134 0.96 -1.19 1.49
CA ILE A 134 0.25 -1.97 2.51
C ILE A 134 0.73 -3.42 2.51
N SER A 135 0.51 -4.17 3.59
CA SER A 135 0.86 -5.59 3.60
C SER A 135 -0.04 -6.41 2.66
N GLN A 136 0.55 -7.39 1.95
CA GLN A 136 -0.22 -8.36 1.15
C GLN A 136 -1.26 -9.10 2.01
N ALA A 137 -0.92 -9.37 3.26
CA ALA A 137 -1.80 -10.09 4.19
C ALA A 137 -3.08 -9.31 4.49
N ASP A 138 -3.00 -7.97 4.59
CA ASP A 138 -4.18 -7.14 4.84
C ASP A 138 -5.13 -7.15 3.65
N ILE A 139 -4.62 -6.98 2.42
CA ILE A 139 -5.41 -7.06 1.19
C ILE A 139 -6.08 -8.44 1.07
N LEU A 140 -5.31 -9.53 1.21
CA LEU A 140 -5.85 -10.88 1.12
C LEU A 140 -6.85 -11.21 2.24
N SER A 141 -6.68 -10.64 3.42
CA SER A 141 -7.64 -10.79 4.53
C SER A 141 -8.94 -10.04 4.27
N LEU A 142 -8.87 -8.85 3.68
CA LEU A 142 -10.06 -8.08 3.28
C LEU A 142 -10.83 -8.81 2.16
N SER A 143 -10.11 -9.30 1.15
CA SER A 143 -10.71 -9.98 0.00
C SER A 143 -11.39 -11.31 0.31
N GLY A 144 -11.21 -11.86 1.52
CA GLY A 144 -11.70 -13.18 1.90
C GLY A 144 -10.82 -14.34 1.40
N ALA A 145 -9.80 -14.05 0.60
CA ALA A 145 -8.88 -15.07 0.07
C ALA A 145 -7.99 -15.73 1.16
N ALA A 146 -7.83 -15.10 2.32
CA ALA A 146 -7.00 -15.63 3.42
C ALA A 146 -7.60 -16.86 4.13
N LYS A 147 -8.88 -17.16 3.95
CA LYS A 147 -9.62 -18.16 4.76
C LYS A 147 -9.43 -19.61 4.32
N ALA A 148 -8.84 -19.90 3.16
CA ALA A 148 -8.79 -21.26 2.63
C ALA A 148 -7.89 -22.26 3.39
N LYS A 149 -6.97 -21.80 4.25
CA LYS A 149 -5.99 -22.68 4.92
C LYS A 149 -6.35 -23.17 6.32
N LYS A 150 -7.41 -22.68 6.97
CA LYS A 150 -7.71 -23.06 8.38
C LYS A 150 -8.66 -24.23 8.59
N LYS A 151 -9.32 -24.76 7.54
CA LYS A 151 -10.28 -25.87 7.70
C LYS A 151 -9.70 -27.28 7.60
N ALA A 152 -8.49 -27.47 7.09
CA ALA A 152 -7.93 -28.80 6.84
C ALA A 152 -7.25 -29.49 8.04
N ASN A 153 -7.01 -28.82 9.16
CA ASN A 153 -6.14 -29.37 10.20
C ASN A 153 -6.83 -29.64 11.55
N ARG A 154 -8.15 -29.73 11.60
CA ARG A 154 -8.87 -29.95 12.87
C ARG A 154 -9.54 -31.32 13.05
N THR A 155 -9.38 -32.27 12.10
CA THR A 155 -10.18 -33.50 12.14
C THR A 155 -9.39 -34.81 12.32
N THR A 156 -8.15 -34.79 12.85
CA THR A 156 -7.45 -36.05 13.17
C THR A 156 -6.70 -35.99 14.50
N ARG A 157 -7.42 -35.71 15.59
CA ARG A 157 -6.96 -36.13 16.91
C ARG A 157 -7.81 -37.32 17.33
N LYS A 158 -7.51 -38.52 16.80
CA LYS A 158 -8.11 -39.77 17.21
C LYS A 158 -7.82 -40.00 18.68
N ARG A 159 -8.87 -40.17 19.48
CA ARG A 159 -8.85 -40.71 20.84
C ARG A 159 -8.15 -42.07 20.82
N LYS A 160 -7.05 -42.23 21.51
CA LYS A 160 -6.57 -43.54 21.94
C LYS A 160 -7.51 -44.00 23.04
N VAL A 161 -8.32 -45.01 22.77
CA VAL A 161 -9.07 -45.77 23.79
C VAL A 161 -8.12 -46.83 24.28
N TYR A 162 -7.80 -46.77 25.55
CA TYR A 162 -7.11 -47.86 26.27
C TYR A 162 -8.18 -48.80 26.82
N TYR A 163 -8.15 -50.05 26.40
CA TYR A 163 -8.86 -51.13 27.08
C TYR A 163 -7.96 -51.72 28.15
N TYR A 164 -8.47 -51.86 29.38
CA TYR A 164 -7.94 -52.68 30.45
C TYR A 164 -8.66 -54.02 30.45
#